data_ba24fd063bd5e63b976a1a444044d1c9
#
_entry.id   ba24fd063bd5e63b976a1a444044d1c9
#
_cell.length_a   1.000
_cell.length_b   1.000
_cell.length_c   1.000
_cell.angle_alpha   90.00
_cell.angle_beta   90.00
_cell.angle_gamma   90.00
#
_symmetry.space_group_name_H-M   'P 1'
#
loop_
_entity.id
_entity.type
_entity.pdbx_description
1 polymer ?
#
loop_
_entity_poly.entity_id
_entity_poly.type
_entity_poly.pdbx_seq_one_letter_code
_entity_poly.pdbx_strand_id
1 'polypeptide(L)'
;MAIRVLRRKPAAGAENATPSLRAVPSLAVSRVSGREGDRAGPEQVEAARQLNGAAAVLALAVLGDSGLEHYRGMFNNRLMYLPLLTSSLTVSASLHGFGDRNPHPTPTRDAVYALAALTGTIGSGMHVYNVRKREGGFSWNNFFYGAPVGAPMALLLAGVLGMAAERVRDRGRGRAPVLFGLPGGRVIGGIAAGGLLGTVAEVALLHFRGAFHDPAMYVPVSVPPVAAALLADATRDPSPGRRRLARLWLRITAAIGVIGMGFHAFGVHRNMGGWRNWSQNVLNGPPLPAPPSFTGLAIAGLAALRLMKLAEGR
;
A
#
# COMPACT_ATOMS: atom_id res chain seq x y z
N MET A 1 -43.92 -4.54 -74.03
CA MET A 1 -42.75 -5.36 -73.78
C MET A 1 -43.02 -6.10 -72.47
N ALA A 2 -43.39 -7.39 -72.59
CA ALA A 2 -43.93 -8.17 -71.47
C ALA A 2 -42.85 -9.07 -70.89
N ILE A 3 -42.57 -8.94 -69.60
CA ILE A 3 -41.66 -9.80 -68.91
C ILE A 3 -42.44 -10.94 -68.24
N ARG A 4 -42.14 -12.15 -68.68
CA ARG A 4 -42.72 -13.42 -68.18
C ARG A 4 -42.17 -13.76 -66.80
N VAL A 5 -43.01 -13.84 -65.77
CA VAL A 5 -42.71 -14.39 -64.47
C VAL A 5 -42.84 -15.92 -64.55
N LEU A 6 -41.74 -16.62 -64.37
CA LEU A 6 -41.66 -18.07 -64.21
C LEU A 6 -41.90 -18.42 -62.75
N ARG A 7 -43.10 -19.05 -62.47
CA ARG A 7 -43.38 -19.71 -61.19
C ARG A 7 -42.58 -21.01 -61.09
N ARG A 8 -41.70 -21.13 -60.12
CA ARG A 8 -41.14 -22.42 -59.69
C ARG A 8 -41.99 -23.03 -58.58
N LYS A 9 -42.35 -24.32 -58.76
CA LYS A 9 -43.00 -25.16 -57.77
C LYS A 9 -42.18 -25.36 -56.53
N PRO A 10 -42.75 -25.42 -55.30
CA PRO A 10 -42.05 -25.79 -54.11
C PRO A 10 -41.78 -27.30 -54.06
N ALA A 11 -40.52 -27.68 -53.77
CA ALA A 11 -40.17 -29.06 -53.45
C ALA A 11 -40.49 -29.31 -51.95
N ALA A 12 -41.13 -30.45 -51.72
CA ALA A 12 -41.50 -30.97 -50.42
C ALA A 12 -40.23 -31.50 -49.68
N GLY A 13 -40.16 -31.33 -48.35
CA GLY A 13 -39.35 -32.13 -47.47
C GLY A 13 -38.03 -31.52 -47.09
N ALA A 14 -38.03 -30.66 -46.07
CA ALA A 14 -36.86 -30.48 -45.21
C ALA A 14 -37.40 -30.34 -43.78
N GLU A 15 -37.18 -31.37 -42.99
CA GLU A 15 -37.44 -31.44 -41.56
C GLU A 15 -36.74 -30.27 -40.85
N ASN A 16 -37.50 -29.59 -39.99
CA ASN A 16 -36.98 -28.57 -39.07
C ASN A 16 -36.05 -29.21 -38.05
N ALA A 17 -34.76 -29.27 -38.36
CA ALA A 17 -33.72 -29.49 -37.35
C ALA A 17 -33.44 -28.14 -36.65
N THR A 18 -34.07 -27.93 -35.50
CA THR A 18 -33.67 -26.90 -34.54
C THR A 18 -32.21 -27.14 -34.18
N PRO A 19 -31.30 -26.13 -34.34
CA PRO A 19 -29.94 -26.27 -33.86
C PRO A 19 -30.00 -26.35 -32.33
N SER A 20 -29.68 -27.51 -31.79
CA SER A 20 -29.42 -27.67 -30.37
C SER A 20 -28.30 -26.71 -30.02
N LEU A 21 -28.57 -25.68 -29.18
CA LEU A 21 -27.59 -24.89 -28.52
C LEU A 21 -26.64 -25.86 -27.80
N ARG A 22 -25.47 -26.13 -28.38
CA ARG A 22 -24.38 -26.80 -27.68
C ARG A 22 -24.15 -26.01 -26.42
N ALA A 23 -24.42 -26.61 -25.27
CA ALA A 23 -24.08 -26.09 -23.97
C ALA A 23 -22.61 -25.66 -24.01
N VAL A 24 -22.36 -24.37 -23.86
CA VAL A 24 -21.04 -23.83 -23.60
C VAL A 24 -20.53 -24.60 -22.37
N PRO A 25 -19.36 -25.28 -22.44
CA PRO A 25 -18.84 -25.93 -21.26
C PRO A 25 -18.74 -24.87 -20.21
N SER A 26 -19.53 -24.98 -19.15
CA SER A 26 -19.32 -24.17 -17.95
C SER A 26 -17.86 -24.37 -17.58
N LEU A 27 -17.09 -23.28 -17.54
CA LEU A 27 -15.79 -23.27 -16.88
C LEU A 27 -16.07 -23.64 -15.42
N ALA A 28 -16.22 -24.94 -15.18
CA ALA A 28 -16.15 -25.49 -13.85
C ALA A 28 -14.75 -25.12 -13.37
N VAL A 29 -14.67 -24.02 -12.63
CA VAL A 29 -13.55 -23.76 -11.76
C VAL A 29 -13.50 -24.98 -10.86
N SER A 30 -12.64 -25.94 -11.21
CA SER A 30 -12.31 -27.06 -10.37
C SER A 30 -11.91 -26.45 -9.04
N ARG A 31 -12.82 -26.52 -8.05
CA ARG A 31 -12.43 -26.40 -6.66
C ARG A 31 -11.49 -27.57 -6.45
N VAL A 32 -10.20 -27.31 -6.68
CA VAL A 32 -9.15 -28.21 -6.22
C VAL A 32 -9.40 -28.30 -4.73
N SER A 33 -9.92 -29.43 -4.28
CA SER A 33 -9.98 -29.79 -2.87
C SER A 33 -8.52 -29.97 -2.42
N GLY A 34 -7.88 -28.81 -2.10
CA GLY A 34 -6.50 -28.79 -1.64
C GLY A 34 -6.42 -29.64 -0.38
N ARG A 35 -5.49 -30.56 -0.36
CA ARG A 35 -5.13 -31.33 0.82
C ARG A 35 -4.94 -30.35 1.98
N GLU A 36 -5.27 -30.75 3.18
CA GLU A 36 -5.17 -29.89 4.40
C GLU A 36 -3.80 -29.23 4.58
N GLY A 37 -2.74 -29.79 3.98
CA GLY A 37 -1.38 -29.26 3.88
C GLY A 37 -1.20 -28.06 2.92
N ASP A 38 -2.18 -27.77 2.03
CA ASP A 38 -2.07 -26.69 1.05
C ASP A 38 -2.63 -25.33 1.54
N ARG A 39 -3.14 -25.28 2.76
CA ARG A 39 -3.70 -24.03 3.36
C ARG A 39 -2.63 -23.31 4.19
N ALA A 40 -2.69 -21.97 4.19
CA ALA A 40 -1.83 -21.16 5.07
C ALA A 40 -2.06 -21.53 6.56
N GLY A 41 -0.98 -21.63 7.32
CA GLY A 41 -1.07 -21.86 8.75
C GLY A 41 -1.51 -20.62 9.53
N PRO A 42 -1.96 -20.76 10.80
CA PRO A 42 -2.46 -19.64 11.60
C PRO A 42 -1.47 -18.46 11.71
N GLU A 43 -0.18 -18.74 11.86
CA GLU A 43 0.86 -17.72 11.94
C GLU A 43 1.08 -16.99 10.61
N GLN A 44 0.91 -17.68 9.47
CA GLN A 44 0.96 -17.06 8.15
C GLN A 44 -0.25 -16.13 7.94
N VAL A 45 -1.45 -16.59 8.33
CA VAL A 45 -2.67 -15.77 8.28
C VAL A 45 -2.52 -14.53 9.15
N GLU A 46 -1.94 -14.67 10.35
CA GLU A 46 -1.71 -13.52 11.23
C GLU A 46 -0.68 -12.54 10.65
N ALA A 47 0.39 -13.04 10.01
CA ALA A 47 1.34 -12.18 9.29
C ALA A 47 0.66 -11.46 8.10
N ALA A 48 -0.18 -12.15 7.34
CA ALA A 48 -0.96 -11.55 6.25
C ALA A 48 -1.92 -10.47 6.77
N ARG A 49 -2.59 -10.70 7.90
CA ARG A 49 -3.44 -9.71 8.56
C ARG A 49 -2.64 -8.47 8.98
N GLN A 50 -1.46 -8.65 9.56
CA GLN A 50 -0.57 -7.54 9.92
C GLN A 50 -0.13 -6.74 8.68
N LEU A 51 0.17 -7.40 7.55
CA LEU A 51 0.49 -6.72 6.29
C LEU A 51 -0.70 -5.94 5.74
N ASN A 52 -1.92 -6.50 5.82
CA ASN A 52 -3.13 -5.77 5.47
C ASN A 52 -3.34 -4.56 6.40
N GLY A 53 -3.09 -4.69 7.71
CA GLY A 53 -3.12 -3.57 8.65
C GLY A 53 -2.11 -2.48 8.31
N ALA A 54 -0.88 -2.86 7.93
CA ALA A 54 0.14 -1.94 7.45
C ALA A 54 -0.31 -1.19 6.18
N ALA A 55 -0.86 -1.91 5.20
CA ALA A 55 -1.40 -1.33 3.98
C ALA A 55 -2.57 -0.37 4.25
N ALA A 56 -3.46 -0.72 5.20
CA ALA A 56 -4.57 0.14 5.61
C ALA A 56 -4.08 1.47 6.19
N VAL A 57 -3.08 1.43 7.09
CA VAL A 57 -2.52 2.64 7.72
C VAL A 57 -1.84 3.52 6.67
N LEU A 58 -1.03 2.94 5.78
CA LEU A 58 -0.38 3.70 4.69
C LEU A 58 -1.41 4.30 3.74
N ALA A 59 -2.40 3.53 3.30
CA ALA A 59 -3.42 4.02 2.38
C ALA A 59 -4.28 5.11 3.02
N LEU A 60 -4.58 5.03 4.33
CA LEU A 60 -5.31 6.06 5.07
C LEU A 60 -4.47 7.35 5.18
N ALA A 61 -3.17 7.22 5.47
CA ALA A 61 -2.25 8.34 5.48
C ALA A 61 -2.21 9.04 4.11
N VAL A 62 -2.10 8.28 3.01
CA VAL A 62 -2.13 8.83 1.65
C VAL A 62 -3.47 9.48 1.31
N LEU A 63 -4.58 8.86 1.69
CA LEU A 63 -5.92 9.43 1.46
C LEU A 63 -6.06 10.81 2.08
N GLY A 64 -5.65 10.94 3.35
CA GLY A 64 -5.72 12.22 4.06
C GLY A 64 -4.72 13.25 3.52
N ASP A 65 -3.47 12.85 3.32
CA ASP A 65 -2.41 13.74 2.84
C ASP A 65 -2.67 14.22 1.41
N SER A 66 -2.92 13.29 0.48
CA SER A 66 -3.28 13.64 -0.90
C SER A 66 -4.56 14.45 -0.98
N GLY A 67 -5.55 14.17 -0.12
CA GLY A 67 -6.78 14.96 -0.03
C GLY A 67 -6.50 16.42 0.29
N LEU A 68 -5.69 16.68 1.31
CA LEU A 68 -5.32 18.03 1.73
C LEU A 68 -4.43 18.73 0.69
N GLU A 69 -3.38 18.06 0.20
CA GLU A 69 -2.43 18.66 -0.74
C GLU A 69 -3.07 18.94 -2.10
N HIS A 70 -3.89 18.04 -2.61
CA HIS A 70 -4.59 18.25 -3.87
C HIS A 70 -5.70 19.30 -3.74
N TYR A 71 -6.35 19.40 -2.56
CA TYR A 71 -7.28 20.49 -2.28
C TYR A 71 -6.57 21.85 -2.25
N ARG A 72 -5.40 21.97 -1.61
CA ARG A 72 -4.53 23.15 -1.66
C ARG A 72 -4.18 23.53 -3.11
N GLY A 73 -3.95 22.52 -3.96
CA GLY A 73 -3.70 22.67 -5.39
C GLY A 73 -4.97 22.90 -6.23
N MET A 74 -6.15 23.11 -5.62
CA MET A 74 -7.43 23.36 -6.28
C MET A 74 -7.86 22.25 -7.26
N PHE A 75 -7.35 21.03 -7.12
CA PHE A 75 -7.62 19.92 -8.05
C PHE A 75 -7.51 20.32 -9.53
N ASN A 76 -6.49 21.13 -9.86
CA ASN A 76 -6.29 21.70 -11.20
C ASN A 76 -6.11 20.65 -12.32
N ASN A 77 -5.84 19.40 -11.97
CA ASN A 77 -5.76 18.26 -12.88
C ASN A 77 -6.68 17.14 -12.39
N ARG A 78 -7.51 16.59 -13.28
CA ARG A 78 -8.43 15.49 -12.95
C ARG A 78 -7.73 14.24 -12.40
N LEU A 79 -6.47 13.99 -12.77
CA LEU A 79 -5.69 12.88 -12.23
C LEU A 79 -5.41 13.01 -10.72
N MET A 80 -5.56 14.20 -10.14
CA MET A 80 -5.41 14.43 -8.69
C MET A 80 -6.52 13.75 -7.86
N TYR A 81 -7.65 13.35 -8.48
CA TYR A 81 -8.67 12.54 -7.82
C TYR A 81 -8.31 11.04 -7.75
N LEU A 82 -7.41 10.57 -8.64
CA LEU A 82 -7.08 9.15 -8.74
C LEU A 82 -6.48 8.57 -7.45
N PRO A 83 -5.49 9.21 -6.77
CA PRO A 83 -4.98 8.69 -5.50
C PRO A 83 -6.04 8.67 -4.40
N LEU A 84 -7.02 9.58 -4.38
CA LEU A 84 -8.10 9.55 -3.40
C LEU A 84 -9.00 8.33 -3.59
N LEU A 85 -9.40 8.07 -4.84
CA LEU A 85 -10.21 6.91 -5.17
C LEU A 85 -9.46 5.59 -4.86
N THR A 86 -8.24 5.47 -5.33
CA THR A 86 -7.45 4.24 -5.14
C THR A 86 -7.06 4.02 -3.69
N SER A 87 -6.74 5.07 -2.93
CA SER A 87 -6.48 4.95 -1.48
C SER A 87 -7.73 4.51 -0.72
N SER A 88 -8.91 5.05 -1.05
CA SER A 88 -10.18 4.65 -0.42
C SER A 88 -10.48 3.17 -0.66
N LEU A 89 -10.32 2.69 -1.90
CA LEU A 89 -10.46 1.27 -2.23
C LEU A 89 -9.43 0.42 -1.49
N THR A 90 -8.19 0.90 -1.40
CA THR A 90 -7.11 0.20 -0.70
C THR A 90 -7.36 0.11 0.80
N VAL A 91 -7.85 1.19 1.44
CA VAL A 91 -8.26 1.17 2.85
C VAL A 91 -9.35 0.11 3.06
N SER A 92 -10.39 0.11 2.22
CA SER A 92 -11.51 -0.83 2.33
C SER A 92 -11.04 -2.29 2.17
N ALA A 93 -10.25 -2.58 1.13
CA ALA A 93 -9.69 -3.91 0.88
C ALA A 93 -8.77 -4.36 2.03
N SER A 94 -7.95 -3.44 2.55
CA SER A 94 -7.00 -3.72 3.62
C SER A 94 -7.67 -3.95 4.97
N LEU A 95 -8.71 -3.19 5.32
CA LEU A 95 -9.51 -3.41 6.53
C LEU A 95 -10.25 -4.74 6.47
N HIS A 96 -10.82 -5.07 5.30
CA HIS A 96 -11.42 -6.39 5.07
C HIS A 96 -10.36 -7.50 5.25
N GLY A 97 -9.18 -7.38 4.64
CA GLY A 97 -8.09 -8.36 4.76
C GLY A 97 -7.52 -8.45 6.18
N PHE A 98 -7.49 -7.35 6.93
CA PHE A 98 -7.11 -7.34 8.35
C PHE A 98 -8.11 -8.11 9.23
N GLY A 99 -9.41 -7.99 8.96
CA GLY A 99 -10.46 -8.75 9.66
C GLY A 99 -10.52 -10.23 9.24
N ASP A 100 -10.08 -10.54 8.01
CA ASP A 100 -10.23 -11.85 7.40
C ASP A 100 -9.25 -12.89 7.97
N ARG A 101 -9.77 -13.98 8.53
CA ARG A 101 -9.01 -15.12 9.05
C ARG A 101 -8.94 -16.29 8.07
N ASN A 102 -9.50 -16.14 6.87
CA ASN A 102 -9.45 -17.17 5.84
C ASN A 102 -8.00 -17.41 5.38
N PRO A 103 -7.55 -18.68 5.29
CA PRO A 103 -6.22 -19.02 4.82
C PRO A 103 -6.01 -18.89 3.29
N HIS A 104 -7.04 -18.47 2.55
CA HIS A 104 -6.98 -18.34 1.10
C HIS A 104 -6.84 -16.86 0.66
N PRO A 105 -6.09 -16.59 -0.43
CA PRO A 105 -6.02 -15.27 -1.02
C PRO A 105 -7.35 -14.87 -1.65
N THR A 106 -7.58 -13.56 -1.79
CA THR A 106 -8.78 -13.01 -2.41
C THR A 106 -8.41 -12.21 -3.65
N PRO A 107 -8.76 -12.66 -4.87
CA PRO A 107 -8.39 -12.00 -6.12
C PRO A 107 -8.83 -10.54 -6.20
N THR A 108 -9.99 -10.20 -5.64
CA THR A 108 -10.47 -8.82 -5.62
C THR A 108 -9.55 -7.90 -4.82
N ARG A 109 -9.05 -8.36 -3.65
CA ARG A 109 -8.06 -7.59 -2.87
C ARG A 109 -6.77 -7.43 -3.64
N ASP A 110 -6.28 -8.51 -4.26
CA ASP A 110 -5.04 -8.50 -5.05
C ASP A 110 -5.14 -7.48 -6.21
N ALA A 111 -6.27 -7.43 -6.91
CA ALA A 111 -6.53 -6.44 -7.97
C ALA A 111 -6.51 -5.00 -7.44
N VAL A 112 -7.14 -4.72 -6.30
CA VAL A 112 -7.13 -3.39 -5.68
C VAL A 112 -5.70 -2.99 -5.28
N TYR A 113 -4.91 -3.90 -4.72
CA TYR A 113 -3.53 -3.64 -4.37
C TYR A 113 -2.63 -3.41 -5.58
N ALA A 114 -2.84 -4.15 -6.67
CA ALA A 114 -2.13 -3.91 -7.92
C ALA A 114 -2.45 -2.52 -8.50
N LEU A 115 -3.74 -2.11 -8.45
CA LEU A 115 -4.16 -0.77 -8.86
C LEU A 115 -3.50 0.32 -7.99
N ALA A 116 -3.43 0.12 -6.66
CA ALA A 116 -2.76 1.05 -5.75
C ALA A 116 -1.26 1.18 -6.06
N ALA A 117 -0.58 0.06 -6.28
CA ALA A 117 0.84 0.05 -6.65
C ALA A 117 1.08 0.77 -7.98
N LEU A 118 0.25 0.53 -8.99
CA LEU A 118 0.31 1.20 -10.28
C LEU A 118 0.07 2.72 -10.14
N THR A 119 -0.98 3.10 -9.41
CA THR A 119 -1.30 4.52 -9.16
C THR A 119 -0.15 5.22 -8.42
N GLY A 120 0.41 4.58 -7.40
CA GLY A 120 1.56 5.11 -6.66
C GLY A 120 2.80 5.28 -7.54
N THR A 121 3.08 4.31 -8.42
CA THR A 121 4.19 4.38 -9.37
C THR A 121 4.02 5.53 -10.36
N ILE A 122 2.86 5.64 -10.99
CA ILE A 122 2.54 6.72 -11.94
C ILE A 122 2.59 8.08 -11.22
N GLY A 123 1.99 8.17 -10.02
CA GLY A 123 2.00 9.38 -9.21
C GLY A 123 3.41 9.84 -8.87
N SER A 124 4.30 8.92 -8.45
CA SER A 124 5.71 9.24 -8.18
C SER A 124 6.42 9.76 -9.42
N GLY A 125 6.20 9.13 -10.57
CA GLY A 125 6.74 9.60 -11.85
C GLY A 125 6.25 11.01 -12.22
N MET A 126 4.97 11.31 -12.00
CA MET A 126 4.41 12.64 -12.25
C MET A 126 4.96 13.70 -11.30
N HIS A 127 5.17 13.37 -10.01
CA HIS A 127 5.77 14.30 -9.05
C HIS A 127 7.22 14.61 -9.43
N VAL A 128 8.02 13.60 -9.79
CA VAL A 128 9.39 13.76 -10.30
C VAL A 128 9.40 14.60 -11.58
N TYR A 129 8.49 14.32 -12.52
CA TYR A 129 8.33 15.12 -13.73
C TYR A 129 8.00 16.58 -13.42
N ASN A 130 7.12 16.85 -12.46
CA ASN A 130 6.76 18.20 -12.05
C ASN A 130 7.92 18.96 -11.40
N VAL A 131 8.80 18.27 -10.66
CA VAL A 131 10.05 18.87 -10.14
C VAL A 131 10.97 19.22 -11.29
N ARG A 132 11.20 18.27 -12.23
CA ARG A 132 12.10 18.45 -13.39
C ARG A 132 11.69 19.59 -14.31
N LYS A 133 10.38 19.77 -14.56
CA LYS A 133 9.86 20.74 -15.51
C LYS A 133 9.94 22.20 -15.04
N ARG A 134 10.24 22.44 -13.75
CA ARG A 134 10.46 23.78 -13.21
C ARG A 134 11.77 24.35 -13.76
N GLU A 135 11.86 25.66 -13.84
CA GLU A 135 13.10 26.36 -14.17
C GLU A 135 14.23 25.91 -13.22
N GLY A 136 15.41 25.60 -13.74
CA GLY A 136 16.49 24.98 -12.98
C GLY A 136 16.44 23.45 -12.84
N GLY A 137 15.42 22.77 -13.39
CA GLY A 137 15.32 21.29 -13.45
C GLY A 137 15.43 20.61 -12.11
N PHE A 138 16.33 19.63 -11.95
CA PHE A 138 16.58 18.92 -10.69
C PHE A 138 17.47 19.72 -9.72
N SER A 139 17.25 21.03 -9.58
CA SER A 139 17.92 21.84 -8.57
C SER A 139 17.43 21.50 -7.15
N TRP A 140 18.28 21.75 -6.12
CA TRP A 140 17.90 21.62 -4.72
C TRP A 140 16.64 22.43 -4.40
N ASN A 141 16.54 23.64 -4.93
CA ASN A 141 15.39 24.52 -4.71
C ASN A 141 14.08 23.90 -5.22
N ASN A 142 14.11 23.22 -6.38
CA ASN A 142 12.94 22.56 -6.94
C ASN A 142 12.52 21.31 -6.14
N PHE A 143 13.49 20.58 -5.58
CA PHE A 143 13.17 19.50 -4.64
C PHE A 143 12.63 20.06 -3.32
N PHE A 144 13.24 21.13 -2.83
CA PHE A 144 12.85 21.72 -1.56
C PHE A 144 11.44 22.30 -1.55
N TYR A 145 11.01 22.95 -2.64
CA TYR A 145 9.69 23.56 -2.78
C TYR A 145 8.75 22.83 -3.74
N GLY A 146 9.17 21.70 -4.27
CA GLY A 146 8.38 20.92 -5.22
C GLY A 146 7.32 20.05 -4.57
N ALA A 147 6.60 19.31 -5.42
CA ALA A 147 5.63 18.33 -4.98
C ALA A 147 6.32 17.20 -4.20
N PRO A 148 5.82 16.80 -3.04
CA PRO A 148 6.38 15.72 -2.24
C PRO A 148 6.28 14.39 -2.99
N VAL A 149 7.37 13.61 -3.04
CA VAL A 149 7.41 12.30 -3.73
C VAL A 149 6.91 11.17 -2.80
N GLY A 150 6.94 11.39 -1.49
CA GLY A 150 6.65 10.38 -0.48
C GLY A 150 5.21 9.89 -0.46
N ALA A 151 4.22 10.78 -0.63
CA ALA A 151 2.82 10.36 -0.61
C ALA A 151 2.47 9.33 -1.71
N PRO A 152 2.84 9.53 -3.00
CA PRO A 152 2.65 8.50 -4.02
C PRO A 152 3.44 7.21 -3.75
N MET A 153 4.67 7.32 -3.22
CA MET A 153 5.47 6.15 -2.83
C MET A 153 4.82 5.37 -1.69
N ALA A 154 4.16 6.03 -0.74
CA ALA A 154 3.42 5.36 0.32
C ALA A 154 2.22 4.56 -0.22
N LEU A 155 1.55 5.04 -1.28
CA LEU A 155 0.49 4.29 -1.96
C LEU A 155 1.05 3.07 -2.71
N LEU A 156 2.18 3.22 -3.39
CA LEU A 156 2.91 2.08 -3.99
C LEU A 156 3.21 1.03 -2.93
N LEU A 157 3.77 1.43 -1.79
CA LEU A 157 4.09 0.52 -0.69
C LEU A 157 2.84 -0.14 -0.09
N ALA A 158 1.73 0.59 0.07
CA ALA A 158 0.46 0.02 0.51
C ALA A 158 -0.01 -1.09 -0.43
N GLY A 159 0.05 -0.86 -1.74
CA GLY A 159 -0.27 -1.86 -2.76
C GLY A 159 0.66 -3.08 -2.69
N VAL A 160 1.97 -2.86 -2.63
CA VAL A 160 2.97 -3.94 -2.56
C VAL A 160 2.82 -4.79 -1.30
N LEU A 161 2.58 -4.16 -0.13
CA LEU A 161 2.36 -4.88 1.13
C LEU A 161 1.05 -5.65 1.13
N GLY A 162 0.00 -5.10 0.53
CA GLY A 162 -1.29 -5.77 0.35
C GLY A 162 -1.17 -7.00 -0.56
N MET A 163 -0.51 -6.88 -1.71
CA MET A 163 -0.21 -8.03 -2.58
C MET A 163 0.65 -9.08 -1.85
N ALA A 164 1.63 -8.65 -1.07
CA ALA A 164 2.44 -9.56 -0.26
C ALA A 164 1.58 -10.33 0.76
N ALA A 165 0.56 -9.69 1.37
CA ALA A 165 -0.38 -10.34 2.27
C ALA A 165 -1.16 -11.48 1.56
N GLU A 166 -1.63 -11.24 0.34
CA GLU A 166 -2.33 -12.27 -0.45
C GLU A 166 -1.37 -13.41 -0.86
N ARG A 167 -0.11 -13.11 -1.22
CA ARG A 167 0.90 -14.16 -1.51
C ARG A 167 1.28 -14.97 -0.27
N VAL A 168 1.24 -14.37 0.93
CA VAL A 168 1.45 -15.10 2.19
C VAL A 168 0.31 -16.09 2.44
N ARG A 169 -0.94 -15.74 2.08
CA ARG A 169 -2.12 -16.61 2.17
C ARG A 169 -2.12 -17.73 1.13
N ASP A 170 -1.52 -17.50 -0.03
CA ASP A 170 -1.47 -18.47 -1.14
C ASP A 170 -0.52 -19.65 -0.89
N ARG A 171 0.28 -19.62 0.18
CA ARG A 171 1.26 -20.67 0.49
C ARG A 171 0.74 -21.64 1.53
N GLY A 172 0.79 -22.93 1.21
CA GLY A 172 0.38 -24.02 2.09
C GLY A 172 1.12 -24.03 3.44
N ARG A 173 0.48 -24.67 4.42
CA ARG A 173 1.01 -24.85 5.77
C ARG A 173 2.37 -25.54 5.70
N GLY A 174 3.35 -24.98 6.36
CA GLY A 174 4.69 -25.55 6.35
C GLY A 174 5.60 -25.04 5.22
N ARG A 175 5.13 -24.24 4.26
CA ARG A 175 5.98 -23.62 3.22
C ARG A 175 6.26 -22.17 3.53
N ALA A 176 7.53 -21.75 3.56
CA ALA A 176 7.87 -20.35 3.71
C ALA A 176 7.34 -19.57 2.49
N PRO A 177 6.64 -18.44 2.70
CA PRO A 177 6.25 -17.59 1.59
C PRO A 177 7.49 -17.15 0.82
N VAL A 178 7.44 -17.22 -0.51
CA VAL A 178 8.51 -16.78 -1.41
C VAL A 178 7.97 -15.61 -2.21
N LEU A 179 8.69 -14.48 -2.22
CA LEU A 179 8.42 -13.30 -3.01
C LEU A 179 9.64 -13.04 -3.91
N PHE A 180 9.43 -12.89 -5.20
CA PHE A 180 10.52 -12.67 -6.18
C PHE A 180 11.67 -13.71 -6.07
N GLY A 181 11.34 -14.97 -5.79
CA GLY A 181 12.35 -16.03 -5.64
C GLY A 181 13.11 -16.03 -4.31
N LEU A 182 12.84 -15.11 -3.41
CA LEU A 182 13.50 -14.96 -2.12
C LEU A 182 12.54 -15.25 -0.94
N PRO A 183 13.05 -15.59 0.25
CA PRO A 183 12.21 -15.74 1.45
C PRO A 183 11.39 -14.49 1.73
N GLY A 184 10.05 -14.61 1.73
CA GLY A 184 9.14 -13.49 1.80
C GLY A 184 9.36 -12.58 3.02
N GLY A 185 9.70 -13.14 4.16
CA GLY A 185 10.03 -12.34 5.36
C GLY A 185 11.23 -11.40 5.14
N ARG A 186 12.27 -11.85 4.39
CA ARG A 186 13.43 -11.02 4.04
C ARG A 186 13.05 -9.90 3.06
N VAL A 187 12.27 -10.24 2.03
CA VAL A 187 11.82 -9.25 1.03
C VAL A 187 10.97 -8.17 1.69
N ILE A 188 9.96 -8.56 2.47
CA ILE A 188 9.08 -7.62 3.18
C ILE A 188 9.89 -6.78 4.18
N GLY A 189 10.85 -7.39 4.89
CA GLY A 189 11.75 -6.68 5.80
C GLY A 189 12.60 -5.63 5.09
N GLY A 190 13.16 -5.97 3.92
CA GLY A 190 13.90 -5.04 3.08
C GLY A 190 13.02 -3.87 2.58
N ILE A 191 11.81 -4.18 2.11
CA ILE A 191 10.83 -3.16 1.66
C ILE A 191 10.45 -2.24 2.82
N ALA A 192 10.17 -2.77 4.01
CA ALA A 192 9.82 -1.98 5.17
C ALA A 192 11.00 -1.10 5.65
N ALA A 193 12.23 -1.64 5.67
CA ALA A 193 13.43 -0.88 6.02
C ALA A 193 13.68 0.27 5.01
N GLY A 194 13.61 -0.02 3.72
CA GLY A 194 13.73 1.00 2.67
C GLY A 194 12.63 2.06 2.74
N GLY A 195 11.39 1.64 2.98
CA GLY A 195 10.25 2.53 3.18
C GLY A 195 10.43 3.46 4.38
N LEU A 196 10.91 2.93 5.52
CA LEU A 196 11.25 3.76 6.69
C LEU A 196 12.29 4.82 6.36
N LEU A 197 13.38 4.45 5.67
CA LEU A 197 14.42 5.41 5.27
C LEU A 197 13.90 6.46 4.29
N GLY A 198 13.06 6.07 3.33
CA GLY A 198 12.41 7.01 2.40
C GLY A 198 11.51 8.01 3.14
N THR A 199 10.69 7.52 4.07
CA THR A 199 9.84 8.37 4.91
C THR A 199 10.68 9.31 5.78
N VAL A 200 11.79 8.82 6.36
CA VAL A 200 12.73 9.67 7.12
C VAL A 200 13.32 10.78 6.26
N ALA A 201 13.72 10.48 5.02
CA ALA A 201 14.29 11.49 4.12
C ALA A 201 13.28 12.61 3.84
N GLU A 202 12.00 12.27 3.59
CA GLU A 202 10.95 13.26 3.35
C GLU A 202 10.63 14.06 4.61
N VAL A 203 10.47 13.40 5.76
CA VAL A 203 10.22 14.07 7.04
C VAL A 203 11.38 14.98 7.42
N ALA A 204 12.65 14.56 7.20
CA ALA A 204 13.82 15.40 7.43
C ALA A 204 13.76 16.68 6.58
N LEU A 205 13.40 16.57 5.30
CA LEU A 205 13.23 17.73 4.42
C LEU A 205 12.13 18.68 4.92
N LEU A 206 10.99 18.13 5.32
CA LEU A 206 9.84 18.92 5.79
C LEU A 206 10.12 19.59 7.14
N HIS A 207 10.78 18.90 8.07
CA HIS A 207 11.20 19.45 9.35
C HIS A 207 12.31 20.49 9.19
N PHE A 208 13.22 20.29 8.22
CA PHE A 208 14.21 21.29 7.86
C PHE A 208 13.57 22.57 7.32
N ARG A 209 12.51 22.47 6.48
CA ARG A 209 11.71 23.64 6.08
C ARG A 209 11.13 24.38 7.28
N GLY A 210 10.74 23.67 8.34
CA GLY A 210 10.29 24.22 9.62
C GLY A 210 11.43 24.60 10.56
N ALA A 211 12.70 24.64 10.09
CA ALA A 211 13.89 24.97 10.86
C ALA A 211 14.10 24.14 12.13
N PHE A 212 13.50 22.94 12.24
CA PHE A 212 13.55 22.09 13.44
C PHE A 212 13.28 22.89 14.74
N HIS A 213 12.32 23.83 14.67
CA HIS A 213 12.04 24.80 15.74
C HIS A 213 11.56 24.15 17.07
N ASP A 214 11.10 22.90 17.01
CA ASP A 214 10.69 22.11 18.18
C ASP A 214 11.59 20.87 18.30
N PRO A 215 12.18 20.59 19.48
CA PRO A 215 13.03 19.42 19.70
C PRO A 215 12.38 18.09 19.35
N ALA A 216 11.04 17.96 19.47
CA ALA A 216 10.32 16.75 19.09
C ALA A 216 10.44 16.42 17.59
N MET A 217 10.76 17.41 16.74
CA MET A 217 10.97 17.21 15.29
C MET A 217 12.22 16.37 14.98
N TYR A 218 13.17 16.23 15.92
CA TYR A 218 14.33 15.35 15.75
C TYR A 218 13.99 13.87 15.96
N VAL A 219 12.95 13.55 16.71
CA VAL A 219 12.58 12.15 17.04
C VAL A 219 12.30 11.30 15.79
N PRO A 220 11.44 11.73 14.82
CA PRO A 220 11.15 10.93 13.64
C PRO A 220 12.30 10.85 12.63
N VAL A 221 13.34 11.67 12.75
CA VAL A 221 14.53 11.59 11.90
C VAL A 221 15.70 10.85 12.59
N SER A 222 15.59 10.51 13.87
CA SER A 222 16.63 9.81 14.62
C SER A 222 16.26 8.35 14.93
N VAL A 223 15.05 8.10 15.39
CA VAL A 223 14.63 6.77 15.88
C VAL A 223 14.29 5.80 14.74
N PRO A 224 13.48 6.14 13.73
CA PRO A 224 13.15 5.21 12.65
C PRO A 224 14.36 4.75 11.81
N PRO A 225 15.42 5.55 11.58
CA PRO A 225 16.63 5.06 10.93
C PRO A 225 17.29 3.89 11.68
N VAL A 226 17.32 3.94 13.02
CA VAL A 226 17.84 2.84 13.83
C VAL A 226 16.97 1.59 13.65
N ALA A 227 15.65 1.73 13.68
CA ALA A 227 14.72 0.62 13.43
C ALA A 227 14.93 0.03 12.03
N ALA A 228 15.13 0.86 11.01
CA ALA A 228 15.40 0.42 9.64
C ALA A 228 16.70 -0.35 9.53
N ALA A 229 17.78 0.14 10.13
CA ALA A 229 19.09 -0.51 10.14
C ALA A 229 19.04 -1.87 10.84
N LEU A 230 18.39 -1.94 12.02
CA LEU A 230 18.24 -3.19 12.77
C LEU A 230 17.34 -4.20 12.04
N LEU A 231 16.30 -3.73 11.34
CA LEU A 231 15.47 -4.60 10.51
C LEU A 231 16.27 -5.13 9.30
N ALA A 232 17.03 -4.27 8.62
CA ALA A 232 17.90 -4.67 7.51
C ALA A 232 18.96 -5.68 7.97
N ASP A 233 19.56 -5.50 9.14
CA ASP A 233 20.50 -6.46 9.74
C ASP A 233 19.81 -7.80 10.02
N ALA A 234 18.61 -7.80 10.61
CA ALA A 234 17.83 -9.00 10.85
C ALA A 234 17.38 -9.72 9.55
N THR A 235 17.30 -9.01 8.40
CA THR A 235 17.01 -9.66 7.10
C THR A 235 18.21 -10.42 6.56
N ARG A 236 19.42 -10.00 6.89
CA ARG A 236 20.68 -10.67 6.48
C ARG A 236 20.95 -11.91 7.33
N ASP A 237 20.84 -11.75 8.64
CA ASP A 237 21.04 -12.81 9.62
C ASP A 237 19.91 -12.78 10.67
N PRO A 238 18.85 -13.61 10.51
CA PRO A 238 17.66 -13.53 11.33
C PRO A 238 17.82 -14.22 12.70
N SER A 239 18.96 -14.08 13.37
CA SER A 239 19.18 -14.63 14.71
C SER A 239 18.13 -14.13 15.73
N PRO A 240 17.82 -14.90 16.80
CA PRO A 240 16.82 -14.52 17.79
C PRO A 240 17.10 -13.17 18.47
N GLY A 241 18.37 -12.86 18.74
CA GLY A 241 18.80 -11.60 19.36
C GLY A 241 18.52 -10.39 18.46
N ARG A 242 18.92 -10.46 17.17
CA ARG A 242 18.70 -9.41 16.17
C ARG A 242 17.22 -9.16 15.97
N ARG A 243 16.41 -10.22 15.84
CA ARG A 243 14.95 -10.08 15.72
C ARG A 243 14.31 -9.45 16.96
N ARG A 244 14.81 -9.75 18.18
CA ARG A 244 14.28 -9.13 19.40
C ARG A 244 14.56 -7.64 19.43
N LEU A 245 15.77 -7.24 19.09
CA LEU A 245 16.18 -5.82 19.06
C LEU A 245 15.42 -5.06 17.97
N ALA A 246 15.37 -5.57 16.73
CA ALA A 246 14.58 -4.98 15.64
C ALA A 246 13.09 -4.83 16.03
N ARG A 247 12.49 -5.85 16.68
CA ARG A 247 11.11 -5.79 17.14
C ARG A 247 10.87 -4.69 18.15
N LEU A 248 11.77 -4.47 19.08
CA LEU A 248 11.67 -3.38 20.06
C LEU A 248 11.63 -2.03 19.36
N TRP A 249 12.61 -1.77 18.50
CA TRP A 249 12.72 -0.49 17.78
C TRP A 249 11.59 -0.24 16.80
N LEU A 250 11.07 -1.29 16.13
CA LEU A 250 9.86 -1.19 15.30
C LEU A 250 8.62 -0.83 16.13
N ARG A 251 8.47 -1.37 17.35
CA ARG A 251 7.36 -0.98 18.24
C ARG A 251 7.45 0.47 18.68
N ILE A 252 8.65 0.93 19.00
CA ILE A 252 8.91 2.35 19.32
C ILE A 252 8.57 3.21 18.10
N THR A 253 9.02 2.82 16.90
CA THR A 253 8.72 3.54 15.65
C THR A 253 7.21 3.57 15.36
N ALA A 254 6.49 2.48 15.61
CA ALA A 254 5.03 2.47 15.47
C ALA A 254 4.34 3.44 16.43
N ALA A 255 4.82 3.53 17.65
CA ALA A 255 4.30 4.50 18.63
C ALA A 255 4.60 5.95 18.22
N ILE A 256 5.79 6.21 17.66
CA ILE A 256 6.17 7.55 17.16
C ILE A 256 5.21 8.03 16.08
N GLY A 257 4.75 7.17 15.17
CA GLY A 257 3.78 7.56 14.15
C GLY A 257 2.44 8.02 14.75
N VAL A 258 1.95 7.34 15.78
CA VAL A 258 0.72 7.72 16.49
C VAL A 258 0.92 9.01 17.30
N ILE A 259 2.00 9.07 18.08
CA ILE A 259 2.34 10.24 18.91
C ILE A 259 2.59 11.47 18.02
N GLY A 260 3.28 11.29 16.89
CA GLY A 260 3.55 12.34 15.91
C GLY A 260 2.26 12.95 15.34
N MET A 261 1.23 12.14 15.07
CA MET A 261 -0.08 12.66 14.69
C MET A 261 -0.68 13.55 15.80
N GLY A 262 -0.51 13.18 17.07
CA GLY A 262 -0.91 14.00 18.22
C GLY A 262 -0.16 15.33 18.27
N PHE A 263 1.16 15.33 18.01
CA PHE A 263 1.95 16.58 17.91
C PHE A 263 1.49 17.46 16.75
N HIS A 264 1.19 16.87 15.58
CA HIS A 264 0.64 17.64 14.45
C HIS A 264 -0.73 18.21 14.78
N ALA A 265 -1.61 17.45 15.44
CA ALA A 265 -2.92 17.94 15.91
C ALA A 265 -2.78 19.09 16.91
N PHE A 266 -1.83 18.99 17.83
CA PHE A 266 -1.48 20.08 18.74
C PHE A 266 -0.94 21.31 17.99
N GLY A 267 -0.08 21.09 16.97
CA GLY A 267 0.41 22.17 16.09
C GLY A 267 -0.73 22.92 15.38
N VAL A 268 -1.72 22.19 14.87
CA VAL A 268 -2.95 22.76 14.28
C VAL A 268 -3.71 23.59 15.32
N HIS A 269 -3.85 23.10 16.55
CA HIS A 269 -4.53 23.81 17.64
C HIS A 269 -3.82 25.10 18.05
N ARG A 270 -2.49 25.13 17.99
CA ARG A 270 -1.69 26.32 18.38
C ARG A 270 -1.83 27.49 17.41
N ASN A 271 -2.33 27.28 16.20
CA ASN A 271 -2.56 28.34 15.24
C ASN A 271 -3.71 29.26 15.68
N MET A 272 -3.76 30.47 15.11
CA MET A 272 -4.75 31.49 15.47
C MET A 272 -6.18 30.95 15.43
N GLY A 273 -6.92 31.16 16.50
CA GLY A 273 -8.31 30.67 16.65
C GLY A 273 -8.43 29.21 17.10
N GLY A 274 -7.32 28.45 17.18
CA GLY A 274 -7.32 27.06 17.60
C GLY A 274 -8.29 26.19 16.78
N TRP A 275 -8.99 25.26 17.44
CA TRP A 275 -9.98 24.40 16.78
C TRP A 275 -11.24 25.14 16.29
N ARG A 276 -11.48 26.37 16.73
CA ARG A 276 -12.58 27.21 16.17
C ARG A 276 -12.32 27.59 14.72
N ASN A 277 -11.04 27.70 14.32
CA ASN A 277 -10.59 27.96 12.96
C ASN A 277 -9.97 26.73 12.30
N TRP A 278 -10.54 25.54 12.58
CA TRP A 278 -9.96 24.25 12.22
C TRP A 278 -9.69 24.10 10.71
N SER A 279 -10.61 24.57 9.86
CA SER A 279 -10.49 24.44 8.41
C SER A 279 -9.24 25.14 7.87
N GLN A 280 -8.99 26.38 8.31
CA GLN A 280 -7.78 27.10 7.94
C GLN A 280 -6.54 26.51 8.57
N ASN A 281 -6.61 26.12 9.83
CA ASN A 281 -5.48 25.62 10.58
C ASN A 281 -5.03 24.23 10.12
N VAL A 282 -5.94 23.37 9.66
CA VAL A 282 -5.61 22.07 9.05
C VAL A 282 -4.99 22.27 7.67
N LEU A 283 -5.52 23.22 6.88
CA LEU A 283 -4.98 23.50 5.54
C LEU A 283 -3.58 24.14 5.59
N ASN A 284 -3.29 24.97 6.57
CA ASN A 284 -2.02 25.69 6.66
C ASN A 284 -1.04 25.12 7.69
N GLY A 285 -1.50 24.19 8.53
CA GLY A 285 -0.72 23.56 9.59
C GLY A 285 0.10 22.33 9.15
N PRO A 286 0.71 21.65 10.11
CA PRO A 286 1.45 20.42 9.84
C PRO A 286 0.49 19.34 9.34
N PRO A 287 0.94 18.47 8.40
CA PRO A 287 0.09 17.44 7.79
C PRO A 287 -0.27 16.35 8.81
N LEU A 288 -1.51 16.35 9.28
CA LEU A 288 -2.01 15.37 10.25
C LEU A 288 -1.86 13.91 9.81
N PRO A 289 -2.06 13.57 8.53
CA PRO A 289 -2.03 12.18 8.07
C PRO A 289 -0.62 11.63 7.83
N ALA A 290 0.44 12.44 7.80
CA ALA A 290 1.78 11.99 7.43
C ALA A 290 2.46 11.07 8.49
N PRO A 291 2.45 11.38 9.81
CA PRO A 291 3.16 10.58 10.80
C PRO A 291 2.76 9.10 10.88
N PRO A 292 1.48 8.68 10.72
CA PRO A 292 1.08 7.28 10.71
C PRO A 292 1.79 6.40 9.68
N SER A 293 2.43 6.96 8.65
CA SER A 293 3.25 6.19 7.70
C SER A 293 4.36 5.40 8.40
N PHE A 294 4.97 5.94 9.46
CA PHE A 294 5.92 5.21 10.29
C PHE A 294 5.27 4.00 10.99
N THR A 295 4.05 4.16 11.48
CA THR A 295 3.29 3.06 12.10
C THR A 295 3.03 1.95 11.10
N GLY A 296 2.55 2.28 9.89
CA GLY A 296 2.29 1.30 8.82
C GLY A 296 3.55 0.49 8.47
N LEU A 297 4.67 1.18 8.21
CA LEU A 297 5.93 0.54 7.86
C LEU A 297 6.52 -0.30 9.00
N ALA A 298 6.38 0.16 10.24
CA ALA A 298 6.82 -0.59 11.41
C ALA A 298 5.98 -1.89 11.58
N ILE A 299 4.67 -1.85 11.37
CA ILE A 299 3.80 -3.04 11.38
C ILE A 299 4.22 -4.02 10.27
N ALA A 300 4.56 -3.54 9.07
CA ALA A 300 5.09 -4.37 7.99
C ALA A 300 6.41 -5.05 8.39
N GLY A 301 7.32 -4.32 9.03
CA GLY A 301 8.55 -4.87 9.60
C GLY A 301 8.29 -5.95 10.66
N LEU A 302 7.33 -5.74 11.54
CA LEU A 302 6.92 -6.74 12.55
C LEU A 302 6.36 -8.02 11.91
N ALA A 303 5.56 -7.89 10.85
CA ALA A 303 5.08 -9.03 10.06
C ALA A 303 6.23 -9.79 9.38
N ALA A 304 7.21 -9.04 8.84
CA ALA A 304 8.43 -9.63 8.26
C ALA A 304 9.22 -10.47 9.27
N LEU A 305 9.43 -9.94 10.48
CA LEU A 305 10.12 -10.68 11.57
C LEU A 305 9.36 -11.93 11.99
N ARG A 306 8.01 -11.92 11.94
CA ARG A 306 7.19 -13.11 12.19
C ARG A 306 7.42 -14.16 11.10
N LEU A 307 7.40 -13.76 9.84
CA LEU A 307 7.63 -14.66 8.70
C LEU A 307 9.05 -15.26 8.69
N MET A 308 10.07 -14.49 9.08
CA MET A 308 11.44 -14.99 9.25
C MET A 308 11.49 -16.08 10.34
N LYS A 309 10.85 -15.86 11.49
CA LYS A 309 10.78 -16.87 12.56
C LYS A 309 10.12 -18.16 12.10
N LEU A 310 9.04 -18.07 11.29
CA LEU A 310 8.37 -19.24 10.73
C LEU A 310 9.26 -20.04 9.77
N ALA A 311 10.17 -19.38 9.08
CA ALA A 311 11.09 -20.04 8.15
C ALA A 311 12.21 -20.82 8.86
N GLU A 312 12.57 -20.47 10.09
CA GLU A 312 13.63 -21.12 10.88
C GLU A 312 13.12 -22.32 11.70
N GLY A 313 11.87 -22.33 12.09
CA GLY A 313 11.26 -23.42 12.89
C GLY A 313 10.97 -24.69 12.09
N ARG A 314 11.69 -24.90 10.97
CA ARG A 314 11.53 -26.02 10.03
C ARG A 314 12.86 -26.76 9.79
#